data_5e5ffb0cc85ac2c9a9bf74fd8ab00850
#
_entry.id   5e5ffb0cc85ac2c9a9bf74fd8ab00850
#
_cell.length_a   1.000
_cell.length_b   1.000
_cell.length_c   1.000
_cell.angle_alpha   90.00
_cell.angle_beta   90.00
_cell.angle_gamma   90.00
#
_symmetry.space_group_name_H-M   'P 1'
#
loop_
_entity.id
_entity.type
_entity.pdbx_description
1 polymer ?
#
loop_
_entity_poly.entity_id
_entity_poly.type
_entity_poly.pdbx_seq_one_letter_code
_entity_poly.pdbx_strand_id
1 'polypeptide(L)'
;MIRVTRRQVLGGGAAAFVAALPRGRRAGAQSASAGPAAAQLVEDLVAANRILADQGVLDGYGHVSARHDRDPARFLMSRSLAPELVTAADILEYDLDSEPVDARGRISYLERYIHGEIYRARPDVQAVVHSHSPSVIPFGVTGVPLRPLYHMSAFLAAGAPVWDIRAAAGDTDMLVRTSALGQALARSLGAHAVVLMRGHGVVVVGSGLPHVVFRSVYTEVNARLQAQAMGLGGPVMYLSPEEAKRAEGSVGGTLGRPWELWKRKLRRDP
;
A
#
# COMPACT_ATOMS: atom_id res chain seq x y z
N MET A 1 -70.82 6.68 38.70
CA MET A 1 -71.74 7.44 37.81
C MET A 1 -70.87 8.50 37.07
N ILE A 2 -70.86 8.45 35.81
CA ILE A 2 -71.06 9.43 34.75
C ILE A 2 -70.28 8.97 33.46
N ARG A 3 -71.05 8.87 32.47
CA ARG A 3 -71.04 8.44 31.08
C ARG A 3 -69.87 9.01 30.20
N VAL A 4 -69.34 8.14 29.43
CA VAL A 4 -69.19 8.01 27.97
C VAL A 4 -69.40 9.25 27.11
N THR A 5 -68.43 9.52 26.19
CA THR A 5 -68.75 9.68 24.75
C THR A 5 -67.46 9.47 23.87
N ARG A 6 -67.66 8.60 22.89
CA ARG A 6 -66.74 8.39 21.70
C ARG A 6 -66.77 9.62 20.79
N ARG A 7 -65.62 9.90 20.19
CA ARG A 7 -65.57 10.42 18.80
C ARG A 7 -64.34 9.87 18.10
N GLN A 8 -64.59 9.05 17.11
CA GLN A 8 -63.65 8.63 16.09
C GLN A 8 -63.40 9.80 15.16
N VAL A 9 -62.14 10.02 14.76
CA VAL A 9 -61.80 10.67 13.49
C VAL A 9 -60.74 9.80 12.82
N LEU A 10 -61.14 9.18 11.75
CA LEU A 10 -60.29 8.51 10.76
C LEU A 10 -59.55 9.60 9.99
N GLY A 11 -58.23 9.53 9.98
CA GLY A 11 -57.35 10.28 9.09
C GLY A 11 -56.35 9.32 8.52
N GLY A 12 -56.66 8.73 7.36
CA GLY A 12 -55.74 7.90 6.60
C GLY A 12 -54.68 8.75 5.95
N GLY A 13 -53.43 8.60 6.37
CA GLY A 13 -52.26 9.09 5.66
C GLY A 13 -51.53 7.92 4.98
N ALA A 14 -51.72 7.76 3.68
CA ALA A 14 -50.98 6.80 2.87
C ALA A 14 -49.52 7.27 2.77
N ALA A 15 -48.64 6.65 3.55
CA ALA A 15 -47.20 6.81 3.35
C ALA A 15 -46.77 6.00 2.12
N ALA A 16 -46.49 6.69 1.02
CA ALA A 16 -45.90 6.06 -0.14
C ALA A 16 -44.44 5.67 0.18
N PHE A 17 -44.21 4.40 0.42
CA PHE A 17 -42.84 3.83 0.41
C PHE A 17 -42.31 3.83 -1.00
N VAL A 18 -41.46 4.79 -1.31
CA VAL A 18 -40.61 4.74 -2.52
C VAL A 18 -39.51 3.73 -2.22
N ALA A 19 -39.70 2.49 -2.66
CA ALA A 19 -38.65 1.49 -2.66
C ALA A 19 -37.57 1.96 -3.63
N ALA A 20 -36.43 2.40 -3.09
CA ALA A 20 -35.21 2.63 -3.85
C ALA A 20 -34.73 1.27 -4.36
N LEU A 21 -34.95 1.00 -5.63
CA LEU A 21 -34.35 -0.14 -6.32
C LEU A 21 -32.83 -0.03 -6.22
N PRO A 22 -32.12 -1.11 -5.84
CA PRO A 22 -30.67 -1.11 -5.88
C PRO A 22 -30.24 -0.81 -7.31
N ARG A 23 -29.49 0.25 -7.51
CA ARG A 23 -28.84 0.54 -8.79
C ARG A 23 -27.97 -0.67 -9.12
N GLY A 24 -28.43 -1.50 -10.05
CA GLY A 24 -27.67 -2.60 -10.59
C GLY A 24 -26.29 -2.07 -11.02
N ARG A 25 -25.24 -2.72 -10.54
CA ARG A 25 -23.89 -2.52 -11.07
C ARG A 25 -24.00 -2.67 -12.60
N ARG A 26 -23.85 -1.58 -13.31
CA ARG A 26 -23.62 -1.64 -14.75
C ARG A 26 -22.38 -2.52 -14.92
N ALA A 27 -22.48 -3.59 -15.70
CA ALA A 27 -21.32 -4.30 -16.20
C ALA A 27 -20.39 -3.22 -16.78
N GLY A 28 -19.22 -3.02 -16.14
CA GLY A 28 -18.36 -1.89 -16.41
C GLY A 28 -17.93 -1.94 -17.87
N ALA A 29 -18.18 -0.88 -18.61
CA ALA A 29 -17.39 -0.60 -19.78
C ALA A 29 -15.93 -0.64 -19.32
N GLN A 30 -15.10 -1.53 -19.89
CA GLN A 30 -13.68 -1.55 -19.62
C GLN A 30 -13.14 -0.14 -19.83
N SER A 31 -12.50 0.39 -18.81
CA SER A 31 -11.90 1.72 -18.88
C SER A 31 -10.88 1.73 -20.02
N ALA A 32 -10.90 2.74 -20.88
CA ALA A 32 -9.94 2.86 -21.96
C ALA A 32 -8.51 2.93 -21.38
N SER A 33 -7.54 2.28 -22.05
CA SER A 33 -6.13 2.37 -21.68
C SER A 33 -5.60 3.80 -21.82
N ALA A 34 -4.68 4.21 -20.93
CA ALA A 34 -3.92 5.45 -21.05
C ALA A 34 -2.92 5.43 -22.21
N GLY A 35 -2.79 4.29 -22.88
CA GLY A 35 -1.77 4.03 -23.88
C GLY A 35 -0.47 3.48 -23.26
N PRO A 36 0.55 3.18 -24.06
CA PRO A 36 1.77 2.58 -23.55
C PRO A 36 2.48 3.54 -22.59
N ALA A 37 2.83 3.03 -21.40
CA ALA A 37 3.70 3.75 -20.49
C ALA A 37 5.11 3.92 -21.07
N ALA A 38 5.88 4.89 -20.56
CA ALA A 38 7.28 5.03 -20.94
C ALA A 38 8.05 3.73 -20.68
N ALA A 39 8.89 3.32 -21.62
CA ALA A 39 9.69 2.09 -21.50
C ALA A 39 10.53 2.09 -20.20
N GLN A 40 11.12 3.23 -19.87
CA GLN A 40 11.91 3.40 -18.65
C GLN A 40 11.09 3.15 -17.37
N LEU A 41 9.81 3.57 -17.32
CA LEU A 41 8.95 3.32 -16.17
C LEU A 41 8.69 1.82 -16.00
N VAL A 42 8.46 1.11 -17.10
CA VAL A 42 8.26 -0.35 -17.10
C VAL A 42 9.53 -1.09 -16.66
N GLU A 43 10.69 -0.71 -17.21
CA GLU A 43 12.00 -1.26 -16.84
C GLU A 43 12.31 -1.03 -15.36
N ASP A 44 12.06 0.17 -14.85
CA ASP A 44 12.28 0.52 -13.45
C ASP A 44 11.31 -0.22 -12.53
N LEU A 45 10.07 -0.47 -12.96
CA LEU A 45 9.12 -1.27 -12.18
C LEU A 45 9.55 -2.74 -12.09
N VAL A 46 10.06 -3.31 -13.19
CA VAL A 46 10.68 -4.66 -13.18
C VAL A 46 11.89 -4.69 -12.26
N ALA A 47 12.78 -3.70 -12.38
CA ALA A 47 13.95 -3.60 -11.52
C ALA A 47 13.57 -3.47 -10.04
N ALA A 48 12.53 -2.68 -9.70
CA ALA A 48 12.04 -2.51 -8.33
C ALA A 48 11.59 -3.85 -7.71
N ASN A 49 10.83 -4.67 -8.45
CA ASN A 49 10.43 -5.99 -7.98
C ASN A 49 11.64 -6.87 -7.65
N ARG A 50 12.60 -6.95 -8.56
CA ARG A 50 13.81 -7.78 -8.42
C ARG A 50 14.77 -7.26 -7.35
N ILE A 51 14.96 -5.94 -7.25
CA ILE A 51 15.78 -5.33 -6.19
C ILE A 51 15.21 -5.68 -4.82
N LEU A 52 13.89 -5.55 -4.63
CA LEU A 52 13.27 -5.82 -3.34
C LEU A 52 13.33 -7.31 -2.99
N ALA A 53 13.31 -8.20 -3.97
CA ALA A 53 13.57 -9.63 -3.76
C ALA A 53 15.04 -9.88 -3.36
N ASP A 54 16.03 -9.32 -4.09
CA ASP A 54 17.46 -9.41 -3.77
C ASP A 54 17.78 -8.86 -2.37
N GLN A 55 17.08 -7.80 -1.95
CA GLN A 55 17.27 -7.18 -0.64
C GLN A 55 16.47 -7.86 0.50
N GLY A 56 15.76 -8.95 0.25
CA GLY A 56 15.01 -9.72 1.24
C GLY A 56 13.79 -8.99 1.81
N VAL A 57 13.26 -8.00 1.07
CA VAL A 57 12.00 -7.30 1.42
C VAL A 57 10.79 -8.05 0.86
N LEU A 58 10.93 -8.59 -0.34
CA LEU A 58 9.96 -9.47 -0.99
C LEU A 58 10.53 -10.89 -1.06
N ASP A 59 9.63 -11.86 -1.12
CA ASP A 59 9.96 -13.27 -1.36
C ASP A 59 9.15 -13.80 -2.56
N GLY A 60 8.51 -14.96 -2.47
CA GLY A 60 7.54 -15.43 -3.45
C GLY A 60 6.24 -14.61 -3.49
N TYR A 61 6.06 -13.72 -2.54
CA TYR A 61 4.88 -12.88 -2.30
C TYR A 61 5.25 -11.40 -2.18
N GLY A 62 4.18 -10.56 -2.11
CA GLY A 62 4.31 -9.11 -2.15
C GLY A 62 4.36 -8.58 -3.58
N HIS A 63 4.24 -7.27 -3.73
CA HIS A 63 4.10 -6.66 -5.05
C HIS A 63 4.42 -5.17 -5.01
N VAL A 64 4.86 -4.67 -6.17
CA VAL A 64 5.21 -3.27 -6.41
C VAL A 64 4.32 -2.69 -7.50
N SER A 65 3.91 -1.46 -7.34
CA SER A 65 3.23 -0.71 -8.39
C SER A 65 3.82 0.68 -8.59
N ALA A 66 3.56 1.25 -9.76
CA ALA A 66 3.86 2.64 -10.08
C ALA A 66 2.65 3.31 -10.71
N ARG A 67 2.38 4.58 -10.37
CA ARG A 67 1.37 5.37 -11.05
C ARG A 67 1.76 5.54 -12.52
N HIS A 68 0.78 5.47 -13.41
CA HIS A 68 1.01 5.62 -14.85
C HIS A 68 1.47 7.04 -15.18
N ASP A 69 2.48 7.19 -16.03
CA ASP A 69 3.10 8.47 -16.37
C ASP A 69 2.22 9.38 -17.25
N ARG A 70 1.18 8.84 -17.91
CA ARG A 70 0.28 9.58 -18.79
C ARG A 70 -1.10 9.85 -18.17
N ASP A 71 -1.51 9.03 -17.21
CA ASP A 71 -2.83 9.16 -16.59
C ASP A 71 -2.73 8.86 -15.09
N PRO A 72 -2.86 9.87 -14.21
CA PRO A 72 -2.80 9.67 -12.77
C PRO A 72 -3.95 8.82 -12.21
N ALA A 73 -5.01 8.57 -12.99
CA ALA A 73 -6.09 7.64 -12.63
C ALA A 73 -5.76 6.17 -13.00
N ARG A 74 -4.53 5.88 -13.39
CA ARG A 74 -4.03 4.55 -13.75
C ARG A 74 -2.78 4.21 -12.96
N PHE A 75 -2.52 2.92 -12.80
CA PHE A 75 -1.25 2.42 -12.27
C PHE A 75 -0.81 1.13 -12.95
N LEU A 76 0.47 0.85 -12.86
CA LEU A 76 1.12 -0.31 -13.43
C LEU A 76 1.52 -1.27 -12.29
N MET A 77 1.26 -2.55 -12.46
CA MET A 77 1.68 -3.61 -11.53
C MET A 77 1.80 -4.92 -12.32
N SER A 78 2.66 -5.84 -11.89
CA SER A 78 2.75 -7.14 -12.54
C SER A 78 1.48 -7.99 -12.34
N ARG A 79 1.26 -8.96 -13.24
CA ARG A 79 0.34 -10.06 -12.94
C ARG A 79 0.80 -10.80 -11.68
N SER A 80 -0.06 -11.62 -11.11
CA SER A 80 0.28 -12.44 -9.95
C SER A 80 1.44 -13.40 -10.29
N LEU A 81 2.63 -13.05 -9.81
CA LEU A 81 3.89 -13.74 -10.04
C LEU A 81 4.87 -13.40 -8.92
N ALA A 82 5.80 -14.30 -8.61
CA ALA A 82 6.88 -13.99 -7.67
C ALA A 82 7.70 -12.78 -8.18
N PRO A 83 7.99 -11.78 -7.32
CA PRO A 83 8.59 -10.52 -7.74
C PRO A 83 9.91 -10.66 -8.50
N GLU A 84 10.76 -11.62 -8.12
CA GLU A 84 12.04 -11.88 -8.78
C GLU A 84 11.88 -12.30 -10.25
N LEU A 85 10.77 -12.98 -10.58
CA LEU A 85 10.51 -13.52 -11.92
C LEU A 85 9.83 -12.50 -12.85
N VAL A 86 9.46 -11.31 -12.35
CA VAL A 86 8.73 -10.30 -13.14
C VAL A 86 9.56 -9.83 -14.32
N THR A 87 8.90 -9.76 -15.49
CA THR A 87 9.41 -9.20 -16.74
C THR A 87 8.51 -8.06 -17.25
N ALA A 88 8.95 -7.32 -18.25
CA ALA A 88 8.14 -6.27 -18.86
C ALA A 88 6.81 -6.79 -19.44
N ALA A 89 6.79 -8.03 -19.94
CA ALA A 89 5.59 -8.68 -20.49
C ALA A 89 4.54 -9.00 -19.40
N ASP A 90 4.95 -9.04 -18.14
CA ASP A 90 4.08 -9.33 -17.00
C ASP A 90 3.38 -8.10 -16.45
N ILE A 91 3.81 -6.89 -16.84
CA ILE A 91 3.21 -5.64 -16.36
C ILE A 91 1.83 -5.43 -16.97
N LEU A 92 0.88 -5.08 -16.13
CA LEU A 92 -0.51 -4.78 -16.44
C LEU A 92 -0.81 -3.33 -16.07
N GLU A 93 -1.71 -2.70 -16.83
CA GLU A 93 -2.33 -1.43 -16.47
C GLU A 93 -3.62 -1.70 -15.69
N TYR A 94 -3.82 -0.95 -14.61
CA TYR A 94 -5.01 -1.00 -13.75
C TYR A 94 -5.64 0.39 -13.64
N ASP A 95 -6.96 0.42 -13.48
CA ASP A 95 -7.66 1.63 -13.03
C ASP A 95 -7.62 1.75 -11.48
N LEU A 96 -8.14 2.87 -10.96
CA LEU A 96 -8.18 3.07 -9.50
C LEU A 96 -9.23 2.20 -8.78
N ASP A 97 -10.11 1.50 -9.50
CA ASP A 97 -10.96 0.45 -8.94
C ASP A 97 -10.21 -0.89 -8.82
N SER A 98 -8.91 -0.86 -9.20
CA SER A 98 -8.01 -2.01 -9.21
C SER A 98 -8.41 -3.09 -10.21
N GLU A 99 -9.16 -2.71 -11.25
CA GLU A 99 -9.49 -3.63 -12.32
C GLU A 99 -8.47 -3.48 -13.47
N PRO A 100 -7.94 -4.60 -14.00
CA PRO A 100 -6.99 -4.55 -15.10
C PRO A 100 -7.69 -4.08 -16.38
N VAL A 101 -7.06 -3.15 -17.11
CA VAL A 101 -7.60 -2.60 -18.36
C VAL A 101 -7.60 -3.66 -19.46
N ASP A 102 -6.53 -4.46 -19.56
CA ASP A 102 -6.40 -5.56 -20.51
C ASP A 102 -5.58 -6.71 -19.88
N ALA A 103 -6.26 -7.59 -19.18
CA ALA A 103 -5.60 -8.72 -18.52
C ALA A 103 -5.12 -9.80 -19.50
N ARG A 104 -5.76 -9.98 -20.68
CA ARG A 104 -5.46 -11.05 -21.65
C ARG A 104 -5.34 -12.44 -21.01
N GLY A 105 -6.22 -12.75 -20.07
CA GLY A 105 -6.21 -14.01 -19.31
C GLY A 105 -5.15 -14.11 -18.21
N ARG A 106 -4.35 -13.07 -17.97
CA ARG A 106 -3.36 -13.03 -16.88
C ARG A 106 -4.06 -12.77 -15.54
N ILE A 107 -3.65 -13.48 -14.49
CA ILE A 107 -4.24 -13.38 -13.16
C ILE A 107 -3.63 -12.20 -12.41
N SER A 108 -4.46 -11.34 -11.84
CA SER A 108 -4.05 -10.23 -10.97
C SER A 108 -3.84 -10.70 -9.53
N TYR A 109 -3.01 -9.96 -8.77
CA TYR A 109 -2.92 -10.16 -7.32
C TYR A 109 -4.29 -9.94 -6.65
N LEU A 110 -4.59 -10.74 -5.64
CA LEU A 110 -5.80 -10.58 -4.83
C LEU A 110 -5.81 -9.23 -4.10
N GLU A 111 -4.66 -8.79 -3.65
CA GLU A 111 -4.48 -7.58 -2.84
C GLU A 111 -4.19 -6.31 -3.63
N ARG A 112 -4.49 -6.30 -4.93
CA ARG A 112 -4.36 -5.12 -5.80
C ARG A 112 -5.11 -3.89 -5.30
N TYR A 113 -6.15 -4.08 -4.49
CA TYR A 113 -6.93 -3.02 -3.87
C TYR A 113 -6.13 -2.17 -2.88
N ILE A 114 -5.04 -2.67 -2.31
CA ILE A 114 -4.07 -1.88 -1.54
C ILE A 114 -3.58 -0.70 -2.37
N HIS A 115 -3.16 -0.98 -3.60
CA HIS A 115 -2.56 0.01 -4.50
C HIS A 115 -3.58 1.02 -5.03
N GLY A 116 -4.68 0.55 -5.62
CA GLY A 116 -5.69 1.43 -6.20
C GLY A 116 -6.28 2.41 -5.19
N GLU A 117 -6.58 1.95 -3.97
CA GLU A 117 -7.16 2.81 -2.95
C GLU A 117 -6.16 3.78 -2.33
N ILE A 118 -4.87 3.41 -2.23
CA ILE A 118 -3.81 4.34 -1.84
C ILE A 118 -3.62 5.41 -2.92
N TYR A 119 -3.55 5.04 -4.20
CA TYR A 119 -3.45 6.03 -5.28
C TYR A 119 -4.66 6.96 -5.33
N ARG A 120 -5.86 6.46 -5.05
CA ARG A 120 -7.09 7.26 -4.97
C ARG A 120 -7.03 8.27 -3.84
N ALA A 121 -6.56 7.85 -2.66
CA ALA A 121 -6.51 8.68 -1.46
C ALA A 121 -5.32 9.67 -1.44
N ARG A 122 -4.22 9.35 -2.16
CA ARG A 122 -2.92 10.02 -2.09
C ARG A 122 -2.40 10.38 -3.50
N PRO A 123 -2.82 11.51 -4.09
CA PRO A 123 -2.33 11.94 -5.41
C PRO A 123 -0.81 12.21 -5.46
N ASP A 124 -0.20 12.49 -4.32
CA ASP A 124 1.25 12.68 -4.16
C ASP A 124 2.06 11.38 -4.25
N VAL A 125 1.41 10.23 -4.03
CA VAL A 125 2.06 8.92 -4.10
C VAL A 125 2.19 8.48 -5.56
N GLN A 126 3.43 8.14 -5.96
CA GLN A 126 3.76 7.69 -7.32
C GLN A 126 4.17 6.21 -7.36
N ALA A 127 4.51 5.61 -6.22
CA ALA A 127 4.83 4.19 -6.14
C ALA A 127 4.43 3.60 -4.79
N VAL A 128 4.00 2.33 -4.79
CA VAL A 128 3.54 1.59 -3.61
C VAL A 128 4.19 0.21 -3.60
N VAL A 129 4.66 -0.20 -2.43
CA VAL A 129 5.15 -1.55 -2.15
C VAL A 129 4.32 -2.16 -1.03
N HIS A 130 3.82 -3.37 -1.23
CA HIS A 130 3.34 -4.24 -0.16
C HIS A 130 4.28 -5.43 -0.01
N SER A 131 4.67 -5.74 1.24
CA SER A 131 5.61 -6.83 1.54
C SER A 131 5.31 -7.51 2.86
N HIS A 132 5.81 -8.74 2.99
CA HIS A 132 5.80 -9.50 4.24
C HIS A 132 7.15 -9.43 4.95
N SER A 133 7.76 -8.25 4.95
CA SER A 133 9.08 -7.97 5.55
C SER A 133 9.23 -8.58 6.93
N PRO A 134 10.10 -9.59 7.13
CA PRO A 134 10.10 -10.43 8.34
C PRO A 134 10.49 -9.67 9.60
N SER A 135 11.40 -8.69 9.51
CA SER A 135 11.80 -7.88 10.67
C SER A 135 10.76 -6.84 11.06
N VAL A 136 9.84 -6.49 10.14
CA VAL A 136 8.78 -5.49 10.39
C VAL A 136 7.56 -6.12 11.06
N ILE A 137 7.22 -7.35 10.74
CA ILE A 137 6.03 -8.05 11.25
C ILE A 137 5.94 -8.02 12.80
N PRO A 138 7.03 -8.24 13.57
CA PRO A 138 6.98 -8.17 15.04
C PRO A 138 6.45 -6.83 15.57
N PHE A 139 6.75 -5.71 14.92
CA PHE A 139 6.26 -4.39 15.34
C PHE A 139 4.76 -4.23 15.07
N GLY A 140 4.20 -4.96 14.14
CA GLY A 140 2.76 -4.99 13.87
C GLY A 140 1.93 -5.79 14.89
N VAL A 141 2.58 -6.61 15.75
CA VAL A 141 1.88 -7.52 16.67
C VAL A 141 2.25 -7.33 18.16
N THR A 142 3.30 -6.56 18.47
CA THR A 142 3.77 -6.40 19.85
C THR A 142 3.36 -5.10 20.51
N GLY A 143 2.81 -4.14 19.75
CA GLY A 143 2.54 -2.79 20.27
C GLY A 143 3.79 -1.92 20.41
N VAL A 144 4.99 -2.44 20.15
CA VAL A 144 6.24 -1.65 20.12
C VAL A 144 6.24 -0.78 18.86
N PRO A 145 6.34 0.56 18.97
CA PRO A 145 6.32 1.42 17.80
C PRO A 145 7.60 1.26 16.97
N LEU A 146 7.45 1.18 15.65
CA LEU A 146 8.58 1.27 14.72
C LEU A 146 9.02 2.73 14.63
N ARG A 147 10.28 3.01 15.02
CA ARG A 147 10.84 4.36 15.12
C ARG A 147 12.17 4.46 14.37
N PRO A 148 12.55 5.66 13.87
CA PRO A 148 13.82 5.84 13.18
C PRO A 148 15.00 5.70 14.15
N LEU A 149 15.81 4.67 13.93
CA LEU A 149 17.00 4.42 14.75
C LEU A 149 18.21 5.20 14.24
N TYR A 150 18.29 5.49 12.93
CA TYR A 150 19.41 6.16 12.30
C TYR A 150 18.98 6.94 11.05
N HIS A 151 19.89 7.75 10.51
CA HIS A 151 19.59 8.74 9.46
C HIS A 151 18.95 8.16 8.18
N MET A 152 19.28 6.91 7.79
CA MET A 152 18.69 6.30 6.57
C MET A 152 17.20 5.98 6.71
N SER A 153 16.71 5.87 7.94
CA SER A 153 15.30 5.59 8.25
C SER A 153 14.53 6.81 8.75
N ALA A 154 15.07 8.00 8.56
CA ALA A 154 14.51 9.27 9.05
C ALA A 154 13.02 9.48 8.65
N PHE A 155 12.59 8.98 7.49
CA PHE A 155 11.20 9.03 7.02
C PHE A 155 10.19 8.31 7.95
N LEU A 156 10.65 7.50 8.90
CA LEU A 156 9.82 6.86 9.93
C LEU A 156 9.50 7.81 11.11
N ALA A 157 10.08 9.01 11.17
CA ALA A 157 9.86 9.93 12.29
C ALA A 157 8.41 10.42 12.40
N ALA A 158 7.68 10.50 11.30
CA ALA A 158 6.25 10.79 11.31
C ALA A 158 5.40 9.65 11.92
N GLY A 159 6.03 8.50 12.19
CA GLY A 159 5.38 7.28 12.69
C GLY A 159 5.04 6.28 11.57
N ALA A 160 4.79 5.04 11.99
CA ALA A 160 4.28 3.96 11.18
C ALA A 160 3.07 3.34 11.90
N PRO A 161 1.84 3.79 11.60
CA PRO A 161 0.65 3.28 12.27
C PRO A 161 0.45 1.79 12.00
N VAL A 162 -0.21 1.10 12.92
CA VAL A 162 -0.61 -0.31 12.75
C VAL A 162 -2.08 -0.36 12.38
N TRP A 163 -2.37 -0.93 11.22
CA TRP A 163 -3.72 -1.25 10.81
C TRP A 163 -4.08 -2.69 11.16
N ASP A 164 -5.19 -2.86 11.85
CA ASP A 164 -5.77 -4.17 12.15
C ASP A 164 -7.02 -4.39 11.30
N ILE A 165 -6.98 -5.34 10.38
CA ILE A 165 -8.08 -5.68 9.49
C ILE A 165 -9.36 -6.05 10.24
N ARG A 166 -9.23 -6.57 11.48
CA ARG A 166 -10.38 -6.95 12.31
C ARG A 166 -11.30 -5.77 12.64
N ALA A 167 -10.77 -4.56 12.72
CA ALA A 167 -11.57 -3.37 12.94
C ALA A 167 -12.51 -3.05 11.76
N ALA A 168 -12.18 -3.54 10.56
CA ALA A 168 -12.96 -3.31 9.35
C ALA A 168 -13.84 -4.50 8.94
N ALA A 169 -13.43 -5.74 9.27
CA ALA A 169 -14.08 -6.95 8.74
C ALA A 169 -14.17 -8.14 9.74
N GLY A 170 -13.78 -7.94 11.01
CA GLY A 170 -13.73 -9.05 11.98
C GLY A 170 -12.61 -10.06 11.64
N ASP A 171 -12.81 -11.31 12.06
CA ASP A 171 -11.85 -12.37 11.75
C ASP A 171 -11.96 -12.75 10.28
N THR A 172 -10.81 -12.67 9.58
CA THR A 172 -10.68 -12.92 8.14
C THR A 172 -9.43 -13.76 7.85
N ASP A 173 -9.17 -14.05 6.58
CA ASP A 173 -7.90 -14.60 6.11
C ASP A 173 -6.78 -13.54 6.01
N MET A 174 -7.01 -12.33 6.52
CA MET A 174 -6.10 -11.19 6.59
C MET A 174 -5.78 -10.52 5.25
N LEU A 175 -6.30 -10.99 4.13
CA LEU A 175 -6.01 -10.44 2.80
C LEU A 175 -6.92 -9.26 2.44
N VAL A 176 -6.36 -8.24 1.83
CA VAL A 176 -7.07 -7.03 1.38
C VAL A 176 -7.70 -7.28 0.00
N ARG A 177 -8.82 -7.99 -0.03
CA ARG A 177 -9.48 -8.48 -1.26
C ARG A 177 -10.53 -7.55 -1.84
N THR A 178 -10.80 -6.44 -1.20
CA THR A 178 -11.88 -5.52 -1.63
C THR A 178 -11.45 -4.07 -1.52
N SER A 179 -12.09 -3.22 -2.32
CA SER A 179 -11.95 -1.76 -2.26
C SER A 179 -12.22 -1.22 -0.85
N ALA A 180 -13.24 -1.73 -0.15
CA ALA A 180 -13.56 -1.28 1.22
C ALA A 180 -12.41 -1.53 2.21
N LEU A 181 -11.73 -2.68 2.13
CA LEU A 181 -10.56 -3.00 2.94
C LEU A 181 -9.36 -2.15 2.54
N GLY A 182 -9.12 -1.96 1.23
CA GLY A 182 -8.09 -1.05 0.72
C GLY A 182 -8.28 0.39 1.21
N GLN A 183 -9.52 0.90 1.20
CA GLN A 183 -9.86 2.22 1.73
C GLN A 183 -9.60 2.33 3.25
N ALA A 184 -9.92 1.29 4.01
CA ALA A 184 -9.65 1.27 5.45
C ALA A 184 -8.14 1.32 5.73
N LEU A 185 -7.35 0.56 4.98
CA LEU A 185 -5.89 0.59 5.04
C LEU A 185 -5.33 1.96 4.62
N ALA A 186 -5.81 2.54 3.51
CA ALA A 186 -5.38 3.85 3.03
C ALA A 186 -5.68 4.97 4.05
N ARG A 187 -6.83 4.91 4.74
CA ARG A 187 -7.13 5.82 5.85
C ARG A 187 -6.15 5.67 7.01
N SER A 188 -5.77 4.45 7.36
CA SER A 188 -4.78 4.20 8.42
C SER A 188 -3.39 4.69 8.01
N LEU A 189 -3.00 4.51 6.75
CA LEU A 189 -1.77 5.09 6.22
C LEU A 189 -1.77 6.62 6.36
N GLY A 190 -2.88 7.30 6.07
CA GLY A 190 -2.99 8.76 6.15
C GLY A 190 -1.86 9.46 5.38
N ALA A 191 -1.17 10.38 6.04
CA ALA A 191 -0.01 11.10 5.49
C ALA A 191 1.33 10.37 5.67
N HIS A 192 1.34 9.23 6.37
CA HIS A 192 2.58 8.52 6.67
C HIS A 192 3.20 7.88 5.41
N ALA A 193 4.50 7.59 5.51
CA ALA A 193 5.24 6.86 4.46
C ALA A 193 5.06 5.34 4.56
N VAL A 194 4.67 4.85 5.74
CA VAL A 194 4.61 3.42 6.08
C VAL A 194 3.38 3.16 6.93
N VAL A 195 2.68 2.05 6.68
CA VAL A 195 1.65 1.48 7.55
C VAL A 195 1.93 0.00 7.74
N LEU A 196 1.93 -0.44 8.99
CA LEU A 196 2.06 -1.86 9.35
C LEU A 196 0.68 -2.52 9.28
N MET A 197 0.64 -3.75 8.80
CA MET A 197 -0.55 -4.59 8.77
C MET A 197 -0.39 -5.66 9.84
N ARG A 198 -1.23 -5.63 10.88
CA ARG A 198 -1.11 -6.54 12.03
C ARG A 198 -1.07 -8.01 11.59
N GLY A 199 0.04 -8.70 11.92
CA GLY A 199 0.24 -10.12 11.64
C GLY A 199 0.25 -10.48 10.15
N HIS A 200 0.49 -9.50 9.26
CA HIS A 200 0.51 -9.71 7.82
C HIS A 200 1.82 -9.16 7.20
N GLY A 201 2.05 -7.87 7.30
CA GLY A 201 3.20 -7.25 6.66
C GLY A 201 3.17 -5.73 6.76
N VAL A 202 3.56 -5.07 5.68
CA VAL A 202 3.72 -3.61 5.63
C VAL A 202 3.38 -3.06 4.25
N VAL A 203 2.89 -1.83 4.22
CA VAL A 203 2.79 -1.05 2.99
C VAL A 203 3.66 0.19 3.11
N VAL A 204 4.44 0.45 2.07
CA VAL A 204 5.36 1.59 1.95
C VAL A 204 5.01 2.38 0.71
N VAL A 205 5.04 3.72 0.81
CA VAL A 205 4.74 4.62 -0.31
C VAL A 205 5.89 5.58 -0.59
N GLY A 206 5.99 6.02 -1.85
CA GLY A 206 7.03 6.94 -2.29
C GLY A 206 6.61 7.83 -3.46
N SER A 207 7.40 8.88 -3.70
CA SER A 207 7.23 9.81 -4.83
C SER A 207 7.79 9.26 -6.16
N GLY A 208 8.14 7.99 -6.23
CA GLY A 208 8.63 7.26 -7.38
C GLY A 208 9.27 5.95 -6.99
N LEU A 209 9.60 5.12 -7.97
CA LEU A 209 10.16 3.77 -7.76
C LEU A 209 11.48 3.79 -6.96
N PRO A 210 12.50 4.63 -7.28
CA PRO A 210 13.71 4.67 -6.46
C PRO A 210 13.44 5.02 -5.01
N HIS A 211 12.47 5.90 -4.74
CA HIS A 211 12.13 6.35 -3.39
C HIS A 211 11.40 5.27 -2.59
N VAL A 212 10.39 4.61 -3.18
CA VAL A 212 9.67 3.55 -2.47
C VAL A 212 10.55 2.34 -2.21
N VAL A 213 11.42 1.98 -3.15
CA VAL A 213 12.40 0.89 -2.96
C VAL A 213 13.36 1.22 -1.81
N PHE A 214 13.91 2.44 -1.81
CA PHE A 214 14.75 2.92 -0.71
C PHE A 214 14.03 2.81 0.63
N ARG A 215 12.83 3.35 0.75
CA ARG A 215 12.03 3.29 1.97
C ARG A 215 11.73 1.86 2.40
N SER A 216 11.41 0.98 1.48
CA SER A 216 11.10 -0.43 1.79
C SER A 216 12.31 -1.18 2.34
N VAL A 217 13.48 -1.05 1.68
CA VAL A 217 14.73 -1.64 2.14
C VAL A 217 15.11 -1.12 3.52
N TYR A 218 15.06 0.21 3.72
CA TYR A 218 15.47 0.79 5.00
C TYR A 218 14.40 0.69 6.09
N THR A 219 13.15 0.40 5.78
CA THR A 219 12.14 -0.03 6.77
C THR A 219 12.51 -1.40 7.33
N GLU A 220 12.83 -2.38 6.48
CA GLU A 220 13.28 -3.72 6.91
C GLU A 220 14.58 -3.66 7.71
N VAL A 221 15.58 -2.92 7.21
CA VAL A 221 16.87 -2.74 7.91
C VAL A 221 16.68 -2.07 9.26
N ASN A 222 15.89 -1.00 9.34
CA ASN A 222 15.61 -0.30 10.59
C ASN A 222 14.90 -1.17 11.61
N ALA A 223 13.90 -1.94 11.19
CA ALA A 223 13.15 -2.84 12.05
C ALA A 223 14.10 -3.89 12.68
N ARG A 224 14.96 -4.50 11.86
CA ARG A 224 15.96 -5.44 12.34
C ARG A 224 16.93 -4.81 13.33
N LEU A 225 17.49 -3.63 13.02
CA LEU A 225 18.40 -2.93 13.89
C LEU A 225 17.71 -2.48 15.19
N GLN A 226 16.47 -2.02 15.13
CA GLN A 226 15.72 -1.62 16.32
C GLN A 226 15.48 -2.82 17.24
N ALA A 227 15.08 -3.98 16.72
CA ALA A 227 14.92 -5.20 17.50
C ALA A 227 16.25 -5.63 18.16
N GLN A 228 17.37 -5.55 17.44
CA GLN A 228 18.70 -5.83 17.99
C GLN A 228 19.08 -4.84 19.09
N ALA A 229 18.88 -3.53 18.89
CA ALA A 229 19.17 -2.51 19.88
C ALA A 229 18.38 -2.72 21.19
N MET A 230 17.08 -3.07 21.05
CA MET A 230 16.23 -3.42 22.20
C MET A 230 16.75 -4.68 22.93
N GLY A 231 17.27 -5.65 22.21
CA GLY A 231 17.85 -6.87 22.76
C GLY A 231 19.16 -6.66 23.54
N LEU A 232 19.86 -5.52 23.35
CA LEU A 232 21.05 -5.17 24.12
C LEU A 232 20.75 -4.74 25.56
N GLY A 233 19.48 -4.47 25.91
CA GLY A 233 19.03 -4.22 27.29
C GLY A 233 19.27 -2.80 27.81
N GLY A 234 19.87 -1.89 27.02
CA GLY A 234 20.03 -0.49 27.34
C GLY A 234 18.88 0.40 26.83
N PRO A 235 18.80 1.66 27.23
CA PRO A 235 17.84 2.61 26.67
C PRO A 235 18.15 2.87 25.19
N VAL A 236 17.14 2.70 24.32
CA VAL A 236 17.30 2.96 22.89
C VAL A 236 17.08 4.44 22.62
N MET A 237 18.10 5.10 22.05
CA MET A 237 18.01 6.48 21.59
C MET A 237 17.61 6.50 20.12
N TYR A 238 16.51 7.16 19.84
CA TYR A 238 15.99 7.35 18.48
C TYR A 238 16.31 8.74 17.96
N LEU A 239 16.25 8.95 16.66
CA LEU A 239 16.35 10.29 16.10
C LEU A 239 15.27 11.20 16.68
N SER A 240 15.64 12.43 17.01
CA SER A 240 14.68 13.50 17.28
C SER A 240 13.94 13.89 15.99
N PRO A 241 12.76 14.52 16.08
CA PRO A 241 12.07 15.02 14.89
C PRO A 241 12.92 15.97 14.03
N GLU A 242 13.75 16.80 14.67
CA GLU A 242 14.64 17.77 14.01
C GLU A 242 15.80 17.07 13.30
N GLU A 243 16.42 16.08 13.93
CA GLU A 243 17.46 15.24 13.30
C GLU A 243 16.89 14.50 12.10
N ALA A 244 15.72 13.89 12.27
CA ALA A 244 15.06 13.16 11.20
C ALA A 244 14.71 14.05 10.00
N LYS A 245 14.17 15.25 10.23
CA LYS A 245 13.85 16.22 9.18
C LYS A 245 15.08 16.62 8.39
N ARG A 246 16.21 16.88 9.06
CA ARG A 246 17.49 17.24 8.40
C ARG A 246 18.05 16.06 7.63
N ALA A 247 18.02 14.86 8.23
CA ALA A 247 18.52 13.65 7.60
C ALA A 247 17.72 13.27 6.36
N GLU A 248 16.38 13.36 6.40
CA GLU A 248 15.51 13.06 5.24
C GLU A 248 15.81 13.99 4.07
N GLY A 249 16.00 15.29 4.33
CA GLY A 249 16.40 16.26 3.30
C GLY A 249 17.74 15.92 2.64
N SER A 250 18.73 15.49 3.42
CA SER A 250 20.06 15.12 2.91
C SER A 250 20.02 13.81 2.12
N VAL A 251 19.31 12.80 2.63
CA VAL A 251 19.20 11.47 2.02
C VAL A 251 18.40 11.54 0.72
N GLY A 252 17.31 12.35 0.69
CA GLY A 252 16.45 12.50 -0.48
C GLY A 252 17.21 12.90 -1.76
N GLY A 253 18.27 13.71 -1.63
CA GLY A 253 19.12 14.11 -2.75
C GLY A 253 20.06 13.01 -3.27
N THR A 254 20.15 11.86 -2.58
CA THR A 254 21.12 10.79 -2.89
C THR A 254 20.48 9.45 -3.30
N LEU A 255 19.18 9.40 -3.49
CA LEU A 255 18.43 8.16 -3.81
C LEU A 255 18.94 7.43 -5.06
N GLY A 256 19.48 8.15 -6.02
CA GLY A 256 20.08 7.55 -7.22
C GLY A 256 21.27 6.63 -6.91
N ARG A 257 22.04 6.88 -5.83
CA ARG A 257 23.20 6.08 -5.48
C ARG A 257 22.88 4.62 -5.16
N PRO A 258 22.01 4.30 -4.20
CA PRO A 258 21.62 2.91 -3.93
C PRO A 258 20.82 2.30 -5.09
N TRP A 259 19.96 3.08 -5.75
CA TRP A 259 19.19 2.63 -6.91
C TRP A 259 20.07 2.09 -8.04
N GLU A 260 21.07 2.86 -8.47
CA GLU A 260 22.00 2.42 -9.52
C GLU A 260 22.89 1.26 -9.08
N LEU A 261 23.29 1.22 -7.80
CA LEU A 261 24.04 0.10 -7.25
C LEU A 261 23.22 -1.20 -7.34
N TRP A 262 21.96 -1.16 -6.87
CA TRP A 262 21.09 -2.34 -6.89
C TRP A 262 20.75 -2.79 -8.32
N LYS A 263 20.43 -1.85 -9.22
CA LYS A 263 20.24 -2.16 -10.66
C LYS A 263 21.47 -2.83 -11.28
N ARG A 264 22.67 -2.40 -10.90
CA ARG A 264 23.92 -2.98 -11.41
C ARG A 264 24.16 -4.40 -10.89
N LYS A 265 23.76 -4.68 -9.65
CA LYS A 265 23.83 -6.04 -9.09
C LYS A 265 22.97 -7.02 -9.88
N LEU A 266 21.72 -6.64 -10.18
CA LEU A 266 20.80 -7.48 -10.97
C LEU A 266 21.31 -7.85 -12.37
N ARG A 267 22.26 -7.10 -12.93
CA ARG A 267 22.87 -7.38 -14.25
C ARG A 267 24.07 -8.32 -14.18
N ARG A 268 24.56 -8.64 -12.98
CA ARG A 268 25.77 -9.45 -12.77
C ARG A 268 25.48 -10.89 -12.41
N ASP A 269 24.26 -11.18 -11.98
CA ASP A 269 23.81 -12.53 -11.75
C ASP A 269 23.09 -13.02 -13.01
N PRO A 270 23.69 -14.01 -13.77
CA PRO A 270 23.13 -14.55 -14.99
C PRO A 270 21.89 -15.42 -14.74
#